data_ab8d878b804063b4b350e8d2d91bd566
#
_entry.id   ab8d878b804063b4b350e8d2d91bd566
#
_cell.length_a   1.000
_cell.length_b   1.000
_cell.length_c   1.000
_cell.angle_alpha   90.00
_cell.angle_beta   90.00
_cell.angle_gamma   90.00
#
_symmetry.space_group_name_H-M   'P 1'
#
loop_
_entity.id
_entity.type
_entity.pdbx_description
1 polymer ?
#
loop_
_entity_poly.entity_id
_entity_poly.type
_entity_poly.pdbx_seq_one_letter_code
_entity_poly.pdbx_strand_id
1 'polypeptide(L)' 'MDYLIGQIQLFAFGFAPMGWMQCSGQTLQILSNQALYSLIGTKFGGDGRTTFCLPNLTGCEPNPNSCYYIATQGLYPSRS' A
#
# COMPACT_ATOMS: atom_id res chain seq x y z
N MET A 1 13.57 8.06 6.89
CA MET A 1 12.28 7.93 6.20
C MET A 1 11.25 8.77 6.93
N ASP A 2 10.52 9.57 6.19
CA ASP A 2 9.57 10.52 6.79
C ASP A 2 8.13 10.11 6.61
N TYR A 3 7.87 8.95 6.02
CA TYR A 3 6.52 8.48 5.80
C TYR A 3 6.23 7.24 6.63
N LEU A 4 4.94 6.98 6.85
CA LEU A 4 4.48 5.85 7.65
C LEU A 4 4.12 4.67 6.74
N ILE A 5 4.37 3.46 7.21
CA ILE A 5 3.89 2.26 6.53
C ILE A 5 2.36 2.35 6.45
N GLY A 6 1.82 2.06 5.27
CA GLY A 6 0.39 2.12 5.05
C GLY A 6 -0.12 3.49 4.62
N GLN A 7 0.74 4.50 4.61
CA GLN A 7 0.38 5.82 4.12
C GLN A 7 0.10 5.76 2.63
N ILE A 8 -0.98 6.40 2.20
CA ILE A 8 -1.36 6.46 0.79
C ILE A 8 -1.20 7.89 0.31
N GLN A 9 -0.53 8.05 -0.84
CA GLN A 9 -0.33 9.36 -1.43
C GLN A 9 -0.52 9.30 -2.94
N LEU A 10 -0.87 10.44 -3.49
CA LEU A 10 -1.05 10.62 -4.93
C LEU A 10 0.25 11.16 -5.52
N PHE A 11 0.78 10.47 -6.51
CA PHE A 11 1.98 10.90 -7.21
C PHE A 11 1.66 11.14 -8.68
N ALA A 12 2.36 12.11 -9.26
CA ALA A 12 2.13 12.52 -10.64
C ALA A 12 3.00 11.78 -11.64
N PHE A 13 3.67 10.71 -11.22
CA PHE A 13 4.52 9.93 -12.13
C PHE A 13 4.10 8.47 -12.13
N GLY A 14 4.47 7.76 -13.20
CA GLY A 14 3.97 6.41 -13.44
C GLY A 14 4.83 5.28 -12.91
N PHE A 15 5.75 5.55 -11.98
CA PHE A 15 6.56 4.51 -11.38
C PHE A 15 6.55 4.66 -9.87
N ALA A 16 6.64 3.54 -9.16
CA ALA A 16 6.60 3.55 -7.71
C ALA A 16 7.95 4.02 -7.15
N PRO A 17 7.97 5.02 -6.26
CA PRO A 17 9.19 5.34 -5.54
C PRO A 17 9.62 4.16 -4.67
N MET A 18 10.90 4.15 -4.29
CA MET A 18 11.41 3.10 -3.41
C MET A 18 10.60 3.06 -2.11
N GLY A 19 10.16 1.86 -1.72
CA GLY A 19 9.37 1.69 -0.52
C GLY A 19 7.87 1.90 -0.71
N TRP A 20 7.44 2.17 -1.92
CA TRP A 20 6.03 2.39 -2.26
C TRP A 20 5.58 1.40 -3.33
N MET A 21 4.28 1.17 -3.39
CA MET A 21 3.68 0.28 -4.37
C MET A 21 2.34 0.85 -4.80
N GLN A 22 2.04 0.73 -6.09
CA GLN A 22 0.79 1.26 -6.63
C GLN A 22 -0.41 0.55 -6.00
N CYS A 23 -1.47 1.31 -5.73
CA CYS A 23 -2.71 0.75 -5.17
C CYS A 23 -3.58 0.24 -6.31
N SER A 24 -3.26 -0.95 -6.80
CA SER A 24 -3.99 -1.56 -7.91
C SER A 24 -4.59 -2.93 -7.57
N GLY A 25 -4.72 -3.22 -6.28
CA GLY A 25 -5.38 -4.44 -5.83
C GLY A 25 -4.52 -5.68 -5.90
N GLN A 26 -3.21 -5.53 -6.08
CA GLN A 26 -2.34 -6.69 -6.23
C GLN A 26 -2.23 -7.49 -4.95
N THR A 27 -1.98 -8.78 -5.09
CA THR A 27 -1.83 -9.71 -3.98
C THR A 27 -0.38 -9.75 -3.52
N LEU A 28 -0.17 -9.59 -2.22
CA LEU A 28 1.16 -9.63 -1.62
C LEU A 28 1.25 -10.80 -0.65
N GLN A 29 2.48 -11.23 -0.39
CA GLN A 29 2.73 -12.27 0.59
C GLN A 29 2.92 -11.66 1.97
N ILE A 30 2.26 -12.26 2.97
CA ILE A 30 2.31 -11.77 4.34
C ILE A 30 3.74 -11.84 4.89
N LEU A 31 4.44 -12.94 4.61
CA LEU A 31 5.80 -13.13 5.14
C LEU A 31 6.75 -12.00 4.77
N SER A 32 6.63 -11.49 3.56
CA SER A 32 7.50 -10.42 3.06
C SER A 32 7.01 -9.03 3.45
N ASN A 33 5.80 -8.92 4.01
CA ASN A 33 5.14 -7.63 4.24
C ASN A 33 4.40 -7.63 5.57
N GLN A 34 5.00 -8.21 6.60
CA GLN A 34 4.31 -8.43 7.88
C GLN A 34 3.85 -7.13 8.53
N ALA A 35 4.68 -6.09 8.46
CA ALA A 35 4.34 -4.82 9.09
C ALA A 35 3.11 -4.20 8.41
N LEU A 36 3.07 -4.21 7.08
CA LEU A 36 1.93 -3.68 6.34
C LEU A 36 0.69 -4.51 6.61
N TYR A 37 0.83 -5.83 6.59
CA TYR A 37 -0.30 -6.72 6.87
C TYR A 37 -0.89 -6.48 8.26
N SER A 38 -0.05 -6.22 9.24
CA SER A 38 -0.53 -5.97 10.60
C SER A 38 -1.40 -4.72 10.70
N LEU A 39 -1.24 -3.81 9.74
CA LEU A 39 -2.00 -2.55 9.71
C LEU A 39 -3.29 -2.67 8.92
N ILE A 40 -3.24 -3.32 7.75
CA ILE A 40 -4.40 -3.34 6.87
C ILE A 40 -5.12 -4.69 6.82
N GLY A 41 -4.45 -5.77 7.24
CA GLY A 41 -5.08 -7.09 7.27
C GLY A 41 -5.60 -7.50 5.91
N THR A 42 -6.75 -8.16 5.89
CA THR A 42 -7.40 -8.62 4.67
C THR A 42 -8.58 -7.74 4.27
N LYS A 43 -8.55 -6.47 4.69
CA LYS A 43 -9.61 -5.52 4.34
C LYS A 43 -9.89 -5.45 2.85
N PHE A 44 -8.84 -5.63 2.04
CA PHE A 44 -8.94 -5.47 0.59
C PHE A 44 -8.81 -6.79 -0.14
N GLY A 45 -8.76 -7.91 0.59
CA GLY A 45 -8.70 -9.24 0.00
C GLY A 45 -7.55 -10.08 0.51
N GLY A 46 -7.40 -11.27 -0.07
CA GLY A 46 -6.40 -12.23 0.32
C GLY A 46 -6.98 -13.31 1.21
N ASP A 47 -6.20 -14.38 1.44
CA ASP A 47 -6.66 -15.51 2.25
C ASP A 47 -6.41 -15.32 3.75
N GLY A 48 -5.59 -14.35 4.13
CA GLY A 48 -5.30 -14.09 5.53
C GLY A 48 -4.34 -15.06 6.18
N ARG A 49 -3.83 -16.01 5.42
CA ARG A 49 -2.84 -16.99 5.90
C ARG A 49 -1.47 -16.75 5.30
N THR A 50 -1.43 -16.66 3.97
CA THR A 50 -0.19 -16.45 3.23
C THR A 50 -0.24 -15.19 2.40
N THR A 51 -1.43 -14.68 2.07
CA THR A 51 -1.59 -13.54 1.17
C THR A 51 -2.58 -12.53 1.73
N PHE A 52 -2.41 -11.30 1.27
CA PHE A 52 -3.36 -10.22 1.47
C PHE A 52 -3.27 -9.30 0.25
N CYS A 53 -4.30 -8.47 0.05
CA CYS A 53 -4.35 -7.60 -1.12
C CYS A 53 -4.24 -6.13 -0.71
N LEU A 54 -3.65 -5.35 -1.61
CA LEU A 54 -3.62 -3.90 -1.48
C LEU A 54 -4.96 -3.31 -1.92
N PRO A 55 -5.29 -2.10 -1.46
CA PRO A 55 -6.48 -1.42 -1.96
C PRO A 55 -6.34 -1.16 -3.45
N ASN A 56 -7.47 -1.19 -4.15
CA ASN A 56 -7.52 -0.87 -5.57
C ASN A 56 -8.13 0.51 -5.73
N LEU A 57 -7.28 1.50 -5.94
CA LEU A 57 -7.68 2.89 -6.14
C LEU A 57 -7.54 3.33 -7.58
N THR A 58 -7.39 2.37 -8.50
CA THR A 58 -7.33 2.64 -9.93
C THR A 58 -8.66 3.26 -10.36
N GLY A 59 -8.59 4.40 -11.03
CA GLY A 59 -9.79 5.11 -11.44
C GLY A 59 -10.31 6.12 -10.43
N CYS A 60 -9.75 6.15 -9.23
CA CYS A 60 -10.16 7.11 -8.20
C CYS A 60 -9.31 8.39 -8.21
N GLU A 61 -8.29 8.44 -9.06
CA GLU A 61 -7.37 9.55 -9.11
C GLU A 61 -8.06 10.80 -9.65
N PRO A 62 -7.80 11.98 -9.05
CA PRO A 62 -8.40 13.22 -9.52
C PRO A 62 -7.81 13.71 -10.85
N ASN A 63 -6.64 13.19 -11.24
CA ASN A 63 -5.97 13.58 -12.49
C ASN A 63 -5.62 12.34 -13.30
N PRO A 64 -5.73 12.40 -14.64
CA PRO A 64 -5.43 11.24 -15.47
C PRO A 64 -3.96 10.82 -15.49
N ASN A 65 -3.05 11.71 -15.08
CA ASN A 65 -1.62 11.44 -15.10
C ASN A 65 -1.05 11.16 -13.70
N SER A 66 -1.92 10.82 -12.75
CA SER A 66 -1.50 10.54 -11.38
C SER A 66 -1.94 9.15 -10.95
N CYS A 67 -1.27 8.63 -9.93
CA CYS A 67 -1.57 7.32 -9.38
C CYS A 67 -1.47 7.37 -7.86
N TYR A 68 -2.31 6.57 -7.19
CA TYR A 68 -2.19 6.38 -5.74
C TYR A 68 -1.18 5.28 -5.45
N TYR A 69 -0.34 5.53 -4.46
CA TYR A 69 0.67 4.58 -4.00
C TYR A 69 0.56 4.42 -2.50
N ILE A 70 0.90 3.22 -2.02
CA ILE A 70 0.89 2.92 -0.59
C ILE A 70 2.32 2.61 -0.16
N ALA A 71 2.71 3.12 1.00
CA ALA A 71 4.03 2.88 1.55
C ALA A 71 4.08 1.46 2.11
N THR A 72 4.93 0.61 1.54
CA THR A 72 5.15 -0.75 2.03
C THR A 72 6.30 -0.82 3.02
N GLN A 73 7.10 0.23 3.10
CA GLN A 73 8.20 0.39 4.05
C GLN A 73 8.10 1.79 4.64
N GLY A 74 8.74 1.98 5.79
CA GLY A 74 8.73 3.27 6.45
C GLY A 74 8.60 3.10 7.95
N LEU A 75 8.20 4.17 8.61
CA LEU A 75 8.00 4.14 10.06
C LEU A 75 6.69 3.45 10.39
N TYR A 76 6.72 2.59 11.40
CA TYR A 76 5.52 1.93 11.87
C TYR A 76 4.71 2.94 12.70
N PRO A 77 3.43 3.16 12.37
CA PRO A 77 2.63 4.11 13.15
C PRO A 77 2.45 3.61 14.57
N SER A 78 2.64 4.51 15.52
CA SER A 78 2.46 4.15 16.93
C SER A 78 1.06 4.56 17.37
N ARG A 79 0.52 3.78 18.29
CA ARG A 79 -0.73 4.09 18.93
C ARG A 79 -0.49 4.90 20.18
N SER A 80 -1.27 5.89 20.37
CA SER A 80 -1.21 6.68 21.59
C SER A 80 -2.48 6.50 22.39
#